data_e16b6885043e882a7eb7793aff730b2c
#
_entry.id   e16b6885043e882a7eb7793aff730b2c
#
_cell.length_a   1.000
_cell.length_b   1.000
_cell.length_c   1.000
_cell.angle_alpha   90.00
_cell.angle_beta   90.00
_cell.angle_gamma   90.00
#
_symmetry.space_group_name_H-M   'P 1'
#
loop_
_entity.id
_entity.type
_entity.pdbx_description
1 polymer ?
#
loop_
_entity_poly.entity_id
_entity_poly.type
_entity_poly.pdbx_seq_one_letter_code
_entity_poly.pdbx_strand_id
1 'polypeptide(L)'
;MEKVSRRGFLVVAGTGAVLGSAFKEGEDDKLTDGGIADVTAPGAVTRKTRIVPPGGRGHRNFYTRCVGCQLCVNVCPNNVLRPVKDASNCLQPEMGFEIGYCRPECVKCGEVCPAGAIRRITPAEKRTIHIGQATWHMDRCIAAQEGVNCSACEAHCPVRAIVRVPMDEKDANSPKIPVVDKTICIGCGACEHLCPARPLPAMTVEGLELHREVRPMSETDVLAEAVSLIREGRAGAVLVKEGVIVAIEPNGPGVKPLLSLHDNRPDVMKGAWVVDKVVGRAAAAIALDGGAARVHGLLMSESAKAFLVEQGVPTSADEMVPQILNRARDGLCPLEDAVKGQDVPEKMLKSIRARIRKLMAK
;
A
#
# COMPACT_ATOMS: atom_id res chain seq x y z
N MET A 1 24.79 0.84 -44.78
CA MET A 1 24.82 0.85 -43.29
C MET A 1 26.20 0.37 -42.85
N GLU A 2 27.15 1.31 -42.73
CA GLU A 2 28.51 1.01 -42.29
C GLU A 2 28.57 1.03 -40.75
N LYS A 3 28.98 -0.09 -40.17
CA LYS A 3 29.26 -0.18 -38.75
C LYS A 3 30.52 0.62 -38.43
N VAL A 4 30.39 1.78 -37.80
CA VAL A 4 31.52 2.55 -37.28
C VAL A 4 32.24 1.74 -36.20
N SER A 5 33.47 1.34 -36.44
CA SER A 5 34.27 0.58 -35.48
C SER A 5 34.78 1.51 -34.37
N ARG A 6 35.06 0.93 -33.17
CA ARG A 6 35.61 1.67 -32.00
C ARG A 6 36.90 2.43 -32.32
N ARG A 7 37.65 2.06 -33.36
CA ARG A 7 38.84 2.77 -33.84
C ARG A 7 38.51 4.04 -34.62
N GLY A 8 37.36 4.12 -35.32
CA GLY A 8 36.91 5.33 -35.99
C GLY A 8 36.51 6.45 -35.05
N PHE A 9 36.01 6.11 -33.85
CA PHE A 9 35.61 7.10 -32.86
C PHE A 9 36.78 7.91 -32.28
N LEU A 10 37.93 7.28 -32.08
CA LEU A 10 39.15 7.95 -31.55
C LEU A 10 39.83 8.88 -32.54
N VAL A 11 39.69 8.65 -33.85
CA VAL A 11 40.27 9.51 -34.89
C VAL A 11 39.48 10.80 -35.10
N VAL A 12 38.16 10.77 -34.89
CA VAL A 12 37.26 11.95 -35.01
C VAL A 12 37.40 12.90 -33.81
N ALA A 13 37.82 12.40 -32.63
CA ALA A 13 38.01 13.24 -31.43
C ALA A 13 39.25 14.16 -31.49
N GLY A 14 40.15 13.97 -32.46
CA GLY A 14 41.38 14.76 -32.61
C GLY A 14 41.27 16.00 -33.51
N THR A 15 40.18 16.15 -34.27
CA THR A 15 39.98 17.31 -35.16
C THR A 15 38.69 18.04 -34.74
N GLY A 16 38.79 18.99 -33.87
CA GLY A 16 37.73 19.72 -33.18
C GLY A 16 36.63 20.42 -34.02
N ALA A 17 36.17 19.80 -35.10
CA ALA A 17 35.20 20.42 -36.03
C ALA A 17 33.91 19.63 -36.30
N VAL A 18 33.59 18.52 -35.60
CA VAL A 18 32.38 17.71 -35.91
C VAL A 18 31.58 17.27 -34.70
N LEU A 19 31.60 18.01 -33.59
CA LEU A 19 30.69 17.71 -32.46
C LEU A 19 29.30 18.35 -32.57
N GLY A 20 29.06 19.16 -33.61
CA GLY A 20 27.79 19.87 -33.80
C GLY A 20 26.72 19.13 -34.62
N SER A 21 27.08 18.07 -35.34
CA SER A 21 26.11 17.43 -36.27
C SER A 21 25.69 16.00 -35.92
N ALA A 22 26.20 15.45 -34.82
CA ALA A 22 25.85 14.08 -34.40
C ALA A 22 24.73 13.99 -33.34
N PHE A 23 24.33 15.12 -32.79
CA PHE A 23 23.13 15.20 -31.98
C PHE A 23 21.99 15.80 -32.81
N LYS A 24 21.43 15.05 -33.72
CA LYS A 24 20.05 15.27 -34.13
C LYS A 24 19.22 15.01 -32.89
N GLU A 25 18.58 16.05 -32.40
CA GLU A 25 17.47 15.95 -31.43
C GLU A 25 16.48 14.92 -31.95
N GLY A 26 16.15 13.96 -31.09
CA GLY A 26 15.58 12.69 -31.42
C GLY A 26 14.27 12.71 -32.13
N GLU A 27 14.16 11.91 -33.11
CA GLU A 27 12.97 11.11 -33.31
C GLU A 27 12.71 10.34 -32.02
N ASP A 28 11.48 10.43 -31.50
CA ASP A 28 11.00 9.67 -30.35
C ASP A 28 11.52 8.23 -30.43
N ASP A 29 12.35 7.84 -29.48
CA ASP A 29 12.81 6.46 -29.35
C ASP A 29 11.60 5.57 -29.04
N LYS A 30 10.91 5.13 -30.07
CA LYS A 30 9.84 4.14 -29.96
C LYS A 30 10.48 2.81 -29.61
N LEU A 31 10.33 2.42 -28.36
CA LEU A 31 10.66 1.07 -27.92
C LEU A 31 9.59 0.13 -28.48
N THR A 32 9.99 -0.83 -29.31
CA THR A 32 9.08 -1.87 -29.81
C THR A 32 9.23 -3.14 -28.95
N ASP A 33 8.13 -3.72 -28.55
CA ASP A 33 8.05 -4.99 -27.84
C ASP A 33 8.01 -6.18 -28.81
N GLY A 34 9.11 -6.52 -29.42
CA GLY A 34 9.17 -7.61 -30.39
C GLY A 34 8.33 -7.38 -31.68
N GLY A 35 7.96 -6.12 -31.98
CA GLY A 35 7.27 -5.74 -33.21
C GLY A 35 5.75 -5.84 -33.17
N ILE A 36 5.15 -5.97 -32.01
CA ILE A 36 3.67 -6.07 -31.85
C ILE A 36 3.03 -4.74 -31.49
N ALA A 37 3.69 -3.91 -30.66
CA ALA A 37 3.19 -2.60 -30.29
C ALA A 37 4.35 -1.57 -30.06
N ASP A 38 4.09 -0.31 -30.35
CA ASP A 38 4.99 0.79 -30.01
C ASP A 38 4.88 1.11 -28.51
N VAL A 39 5.98 1.04 -27.77
CA VAL A 39 6.03 1.38 -26.35
C VAL A 39 6.69 2.73 -26.17
N THR A 40 5.94 3.70 -25.68
CA THR A 40 6.48 5.02 -25.34
C THR A 40 7.22 4.97 -24.00
N ALA A 41 8.48 5.39 -23.98
CA ALA A 41 9.25 5.46 -22.74
C ALA A 41 8.62 6.45 -21.73
N PRO A 42 8.70 6.19 -20.42
CA PRO A 42 8.19 7.12 -19.43
C PRO A 42 8.97 8.42 -19.42
N GLY A 43 8.28 9.54 -19.56
CA GLY A 43 8.86 10.89 -19.44
C GLY A 43 9.22 11.23 -17.99
N ALA A 44 10.26 12.05 -17.81
CA ALA A 44 10.62 12.57 -16.49
C ALA A 44 9.63 13.64 -16.03
N VAL A 45 9.13 13.51 -14.81
CA VAL A 45 8.21 14.47 -14.20
C VAL A 45 8.99 15.68 -13.66
N THR A 46 8.64 16.89 -14.11
CA THR A 46 9.17 18.12 -13.54
C THR A 46 8.44 18.48 -12.26
N ARG A 47 9.20 18.74 -11.18
CA ARG A 47 8.67 19.05 -9.84
C ARG A 47 9.05 20.47 -9.41
N LYS A 48 8.15 21.15 -8.74
CA LYS A 48 8.44 22.44 -8.11
C LYS A 48 9.38 22.26 -6.91
N THR A 49 9.05 21.28 -6.05
CA THR A 49 9.86 20.90 -4.91
C THR A 49 10.39 19.48 -5.12
N ARG A 50 11.71 19.32 -5.07
CA ARG A 50 12.35 18.02 -5.17
C ARG A 50 11.97 17.13 -4.00
N ILE A 51 11.81 15.85 -4.28
CA ILE A 51 11.54 14.88 -3.24
C ILE A 51 12.89 14.41 -2.68
N VAL A 52 13.04 14.53 -1.36
CA VAL A 52 14.23 14.05 -0.64
C VAL A 52 13.90 12.80 0.18
N PRO A 53 14.89 11.94 0.49
CA PRO A 53 14.66 10.67 1.16
C PRO A 53 13.94 10.83 2.52
N PRO A 54 13.09 9.86 2.92
CA PRO A 54 12.55 9.82 4.28
C PRO A 54 13.69 9.81 5.30
N GLY A 55 13.55 10.60 6.37
CA GLY A 55 14.64 10.90 7.31
C GLY A 55 15.43 12.17 6.97
N GLY A 56 15.27 12.74 5.77
CA GLY A 56 15.88 14.02 5.37
C GLY A 56 15.25 15.26 6.02
N ARG A 57 14.11 15.12 6.68
CA ARG A 57 13.34 16.18 7.35
C ARG A 57 12.83 17.30 6.43
N GLY A 58 12.99 17.17 5.12
CA GLY A 58 12.58 18.14 4.12
C GLY A 58 13.75 18.70 3.31
N HIS A 59 13.39 19.45 2.27
CA HIS A 59 14.30 19.94 1.24
C HIS A 59 15.49 20.73 1.83
N ARG A 60 15.22 21.82 2.57
CA ARG A 60 16.27 22.67 3.10
C ARG A 60 17.21 21.94 4.04
N ASN A 61 16.68 21.19 5.01
CA ASN A 61 17.50 20.48 5.99
C ASN A 61 18.40 19.43 5.31
N PHE A 62 17.88 18.74 4.30
CA PHE A 62 18.62 17.72 3.57
C PHE A 62 19.80 18.32 2.80
N TYR A 63 19.55 19.31 1.93
CA TYR A 63 20.57 19.87 1.07
C TYR A 63 21.64 20.70 1.82
N THR A 64 21.34 21.26 2.98
CA THR A 64 22.35 21.93 3.82
C THR A 64 23.31 20.96 4.51
N ARG A 65 22.94 19.69 4.66
CA ARG A 65 23.76 18.67 5.34
C ARG A 65 24.39 17.66 4.41
N CYS A 66 23.81 17.47 3.24
CA CYS A 66 24.25 16.45 2.30
C CYS A 66 25.59 16.86 1.64
N VAL A 67 26.58 15.97 1.71
CA VAL A 67 27.92 16.18 1.14
C VAL A 67 28.07 15.54 -0.25
N GLY A 68 27.00 15.06 -0.86
CA GLY A 68 27.01 14.48 -2.22
C GLY A 68 27.81 13.18 -2.38
N CYS A 69 28.03 12.41 -1.31
CA CYS A 69 28.88 11.21 -1.33
C CYS A 69 28.33 10.00 -2.11
N GLN A 70 27.08 10.05 -2.58
CA GLN A 70 26.40 9.04 -3.41
C GLN A 70 26.15 7.66 -2.75
N LEU A 71 26.51 7.44 -1.49
CA LEU A 71 26.32 6.15 -0.82
C LEU A 71 24.84 5.72 -0.79
N CYS A 72 23.91 6.66 -0.53
CA CYS A 72 22.47 6.40 -0.53
C CYS A 72 21.94 6.05 -1.94
N VAL A 73 22.53 6.59 -3.00
CA VAL A 73 22.19 6.25 -4.39
C VAL A 73 22.58 4.81 -4.67
N ASN A 74 23.84 4.44 -4.34
CA ASN A 74 24.37 3.10 -4.60
C ASN A 74 23.66 1.99 -3.82
N VAL A 75 23.22 2.27 -2.58
CA VAL A 75 22.56 1.26 -1.73
C VAL A 75 21.06 1.12 -2.01
N CYS A 76 20.48 2.03 -2.81
CA CYS A 76 19.02 2.04 -3.06
C CYS A 76 18.60 0.85 -3.95
N PRO A 77 17.90 -0.17 -3.41
CA PRO A 77 17.54 -1.34 -4.18
C PRO A 77 16.42 -1.07 -5.21
N ASN A 78 15.77 0.08 -5.09
CA ASN A 78 14.66 0.47 -5.96
C ASN A 78 15.05 1.53 -6.99
N ASN A 79 16.33 1.95 -7.04
CA ASN A 79 16.89 2.94 -7.98
C ASN A 79 16.10 4.26 -8.04
N VAL A 80 15.53 4.69 -6.93
CA VAL A 80 14.73 5.92 -6.86
C VAL A 80 15.57 7.16 -6.52
N LEU A 81 16.82 6.98 -6.08
CA LEU A 81 17.73 8.05 -5.77
C LEU A 81 18.67 8.29 -6.95
N ARG A 82 18.77 9.53 -7.39
CA ARG A 82 19.66 9.95 -8.48
C ARG A 82 20.32 11.27 -8.13
N PRO A 83 21.55 11.54 -8.65
CA PRO A 83 22.21 12.81 -8.44
C PRO A 83 21.44 13.94 -9.14
N VAL A 84 21.33 15.08 -8.46
CA VAL A 84 20.83 16.32 -9.05
C VAL A 84 21.84 16.84 -10.06
N LYS A 85 21.35 17.36 -11.19
CA LYS A 85 22.17 17.85 -12.31
C LYS A 85 22.44 19.36 -12.25
N ASP A 86 21.71 20.12 -11.44
CA ASP A 86 21.94 21.57 -11.36
C ASP A 86 23.19 21.92 -10.53
N ALA A 87 23.76 23.11 -10.81
CA ALA A 87 24.99 23.57 -10.19
C ALA A 87 24.85 23.87 -8.69
N SER A 88 23.67 24.23 -8.21
CA SER A 88 23.43 24.62 -6.82
C SER A 88 23.42 23.44 -5.85
N ASN A 89 23.00 22.25 -6.34
CA ASN A 89 22.93 21.03 -5.54
C ASN A 89 23.65 19.86 -6.23
N CYS A 90 24.71 20.17 -6.97
CA CYS A 90 25.43 19.19 -7.77
C CYS A 90 25.84 17.95 -6.97
N LEU A 91 25.56 16.78 -7.51
CA LEU A 91 25.77 15.46 -6.90
C LEU A 91 24.94 15.14 -5.64
N GLN A 92 24.22 16.08 -5.05
CA GLN A 92 23.30 15.77 -3.98
C GLN A 92 22.11 15.01 -4.54
N PRO A 93 21.60 13.97 -3.86
CA PRO A 93 20.56 13.12 -4.45
C PRO A 93 19.14 13.73 -4.33
N GLU A 94 18.32 13.44 -5.33
CA GLU A 94 16.87 13.60 -5.32
C GLU A 94 16.19 12.27 -5.60
N MET A 95 14.88 12.18 -5.33
CA MET A 95 14.08 11.01 -5.68
C MET A 95 13.32 11.22 -6.98
N GLY A 96 13.43 10.25 -7.90
CA GLY A 96 12.65 10.13 -9.12
C GLY A 96 11.96 8.79 -9.19
N PHE A 97 10.77 8.73 -9.80
CA PHE A 97 9.94 7.52 -9.80
C PHE A 97 9.76 6.89 -11.19
N GLU A 98 10.57 7.29 -12.14
CA GLU A 98 10.53 6.76 -13.51
C GLU A 98 10.96 5.26 -13.56
N ILE A 99 11.95 4.87 -12.73
CA ILE A 99 12.52 3.52 -12.72
C ILE A 99 11.97 2.66 -11.60
N GLY A 100 11.53 3.25 -10.48
CA GLY A 100 11.06 2.55 -9.30
C GLY A 100 10.32 3.45 -8.33
N TYR A 101 9.94 2.93 -7.17
CA TYR A 101 9.30 3.67 -6.11
C TYR A 101 9.89 3.33 -4.74
N CYS A 102 9.73 4.21 -3.76
CA CYS A 102 10.29 4.03 -2.42
C CYS A 102 9.42 3.10 -1.58
N ARG A 103 9.87 1.86 -1.37
CA ARG A 103 9.14 0.85 -0.59
C ARG A 103 9.08 1.23 0.90
N PRO A 104 7.92 1.12 1.56
CA PRO A 104 7.74 1.55 2.96
C PRO A 104 8.66 0.84 3.96
N GLU A 105 8.99 -0.42 3.71
CA GLU A 105 9.83 -1.25 4.57
C GLU A 105 11.34 -0.98 4.42
N CYS A 106 11.77 -0.28 3.38
CA CYS A 106 13.19 -0.05 3.09
C CYS A 106 13.71 1.22 3.74
N VAL A 107 14.76 1.14 4.55
CA VAL A 107 15.41 2.28 5.25
C VAL A 107 16.90 2.40 4.96
N LYS A 108 17.44 1.65 3.99
CA LYS A 108 18.88 1.51 3.69
C LYS A 108 19.62 2.82 3.46
N CYS A 109 18.99 3.83 2.84
CA CYS A 109 19.62 5.13 2.59
C CYS A 109 20.00 5.87 3.89
N GLY A 110 19.22 5.71 4.97
CA GLY A 110 19.53 6.28 6.28
C GLY A 110 20.64 5.54 7.03
N GLU A 111 20.79 4.23 6.77
CA GLU A 111 21.81 3.41 7.42
C GLU A 111 23.24 3.79 6.99
N VAL A 112 23.40 4.23 5.74
CA VAL A 112 24.72 4.52 5.13
C VAL A 112 25.07 6.00 5.08
N CYS A 113 24.20 6.92 5.53
CA CYS A 113 24.44 8.34 5.43
C CYS A 113 25.48 8.83 6.48
N PRO A 114 26.74 9.17 6.09
CA PRO A 114 27.77 9.56 7.05
C PRO A 114 27.57 10.98 7.60
N ALA A 115 26.92 11.85 6.80
CA ALA A 115 26.68 13.25 7.16
C ALA A 115 25.44 13.45 8.02
N GLY A 116 24.66 12.40 8.28
CA GLY A 116 23.39 12.51 8.99
C GLY A 116 22.33 13.35 8.25
N ALA A 117 22.52 13.63 6.97
CA ALA A 117 21.54 14.30 6.12
C ALA A 117 20.26 13.47 5.98
N ILE A 118 20.40 12.14 6.00
CA ILE A 118 19.29 11.20 6.14
C ILE A 118 19.42 10.56 7.52
N ARG A 119 18.49 10.87 8.41
CA ARG A 119 18.40 10.27 9.74
C ARG A 119 18.10 8.77 9.63
N ARG A 120 18.71 7.97 10.49
CA ARG A 120 18.29 6.57 10.68
C ARG A 120 16.87 6.54 11.24
N ILE A 121 16.00 5.80 10.58
CA ILE A 121 14.60 5.61 10.96
C ILE A 121 14.27 4.12 10.88
N THR A 122 13.28 3.70 11.62
CA THR A 122 12.71 2.36 11.51
C THR A 122 11.71 2.29 10.36
N PRO A 123 11.36 1.10 9.84
CA PRO A 123 10.28 0.95 8.87
C PRO A 123 8.93 1.45 9.38
N ALA A 124 8.66 1.34 10.69
CA ALA A 124 7.45 1.87 11.32
C ALA A 124 7.41 3.41 11.28
N GLU A 125 8.49 4.08 11.71
CA GLU A 125 8.62 5.55 11.60
C GLU A 125 8.50 6.02 10.14
N LYS A 126 9.09 5.28 9.19
CA LYS A 126 9.04 5.66 7.78
C LYS A 126 7.62 5.76 7.24
N ARG A 127 6.71 4.88 7.67
CA ARG A 127 5.30 4.89 7.26
C ARG A 127 4.53 6.12 7.74
N THR A 128 5.07 6.84 8.72
CA THR A 128 4.48 8.07 9.27
C THR A 128 5.14 9.34 8.73
N ILE A 129 6.19 9.21 7.93
CA ILE A 129 6.91 10.34 7.34
C ILE A 129 6.37 10.63 5.94
N HIS A 130 5.73 11.78 5.78
CA HIS A 130 5.24 12.25 4.50
C HIS A 130 6.34 13.07 3.81
N ILE A 131 6.92 12.54 2.74
CA ILE A 131 8.00 13.18 1.98
C ILE A 131 7.49 13.97 0.77
N GLY A 132 6.26 13.69 0.34
CA GLY A 132 5.60 14.30 -0.79
C GLY A 132 4.11 14.01 -0.77
N GLN A 133 3.40 14.56 -1.76
CA GLN A 133 1.96 14.34 -1.95
C GLN A 133 1.67 13.95 -3.39
N ALA A 134 0.86 12.91 -3.57
CA ALA A 134 0.38 12.53 -4.88
C ALA A 134 -0.68 13.54 -5.38
N THR A 135 -0.58 13.86 -6.67
CA THR A 135 -1.54 14.71 -7.40
C THR A 135 -2.04 13.94 -8.61
N TRP A 136 -3.33 13.94 -8.81
CA TRP A 136 -3.96 13.34 -9.97
C TRP A 136 -4.16 14.37 -11.09
N HIS A 137 -3.87 13.97 -12.32
CA HIS A 137 -4.05 14.75 -13.54
C HIS A 137 -5.11 14.08 -14.41
N MET A 138 -6.28 14.67 -14.44
CA MET A 138 -7.43 14.15 -15.17
C MET A 138 -7.17 14.05 -16.68
N ASP A 139 -6.48 15.02 -17.24
CA ASP A 139 -6.12 15.13 -18.66
C ASP A 139 -5.26 14.00 -19.22
N ARG A 140 -4.59 13.24 -18.34
CA ARG A 140 -3.73 12.13 -18.69
C ARG A 140 -4.26 10.76 -18.23
N CYS A 141 -5.31 10.76 -17.41
CA CYS A 141 -5.82 9.53 -16.80
C CYS A 141 -6.63 8.72 -17.81
N ILE A 142 -6.16 7.50 -18.15
CA ILE A 142 -6.86 6.61 -19.10
C ILE A 142 -8.27 6.22 -18.62
N ALA A 143 -8.50 6.17 -17.31
CA ALA A 143 -9.82 5.91 -16.76
C ALA A 143 -10.77 7.08 -17.02
N ALA A 144 -10.27 8.34 -16.91
CA ALA A 144 -11.08 9.53 -17.15
C ALA A 144 -11.23 9.87 -18.64
N GLN A 145 -10.18 9.61 -19.46
CA GLN A 145 -10.18 10.01 -20.88
C GLN A 145 -10.76 8.92 -21.78
N GLU A 146 -10.52 7.65 -21.48
CA GLU A 146 -10.87 6.53 -22.35
C GLU A 146 -11.93 5.60 -21.73
N GLY A 147 -12.39 5.88 -20.50
CA GLY A 147 -13.37 5.05 -19.80
C GLY A 147 -12.84 3.68 -19.37
N VAL A 148 -11.53 3.47 -19.39
CA VAL A 148 -10.90 2.19 -19.03
C VAL A 148 -11.01 1.93 -17.53
N ASN A 149 -11.38 0.73 -17.13
CA ASN A 149 -11.41 0.36 -15.71
C ASN A 149 -9.98 0.14 -15.16
N CYS A 150 -9.25 1.23 -14.94
CA CYS A 150 -7.90 1.22 -14.40
C CYS A 150 -7.90 1.36 -12.87
N SER A 151 -7.16 0.46 -12.18
CA SER A 151 -7.01 0.47 -10.72
C SER A 151 -5.56 0.58 -10.26
N ALA A 152 -4.60 0.81 -11.15
CA ALA A 152 -3.17 0.72 -10.85
C ALA A 152 -2.73 1.57 -9.65
N CYS A 153 -3.15 2.83 -9.55
CA CYS A 153 -2.75 3.72 -8.47
C CYS A 153 -3.35 3.35 -7.11
N GLU A 154 -4.61 2.85 -7.07
CA GLU A 154 -5.26 2.35 -5.86
C GLU A 154 -4.66 1.02 -5.39
N ALA A 155 -4.55 0.06 -6.30
CA ALA A 155 -4.10 -1.30 -6.00
C ALA A 155 -2.67 -1.35 -5.44
N HIS A 156 -1.82 -0.42 -5.87
CA HIS A 156 -0.41 -0.39 -5.46
C HIS A 156 -0.10 0.67 -4.39
N CYS A 157 -1.10 1.36 -3.86
CA CYS A 157 -0.86 2.32 -2.77
C CYS A 157 -0.58 1.58 -1.45
N PRO A 158 0.65 1.63 -0.91
CA PRO A 158 1.02 0.84 0.26
C PRO A 158 0.35 1.32 1.56
N VAL A 159 -0.15 2.56 1.57
CA VAL A 159 -0.83 3.18 2.72
C VAL A 159 -2.33 3.41 2.44
N ARG A 160 -2.84 2.91 1.30
CA ARG A 160 -4.25 3.06 0.89
C ARG A 160 -4.76 4.51 0.87
N ALA A 161 -3.88 5.44 0.57
CA ALA A 161 -4.24 6.86 0.42
C ALA A 161 -5.03 7.16 -0.86
N ILE A 162 -5.28 6.18 -1.71
CA ILE A 162 -6.00 6.37 -2.99
C ILE A 162 -7.19 5.43 -3.02
N VAL A 163 -8.36 6.00 -3.23
CA VAL A 163 -9.61 5.28 -3.45
C VAL A 163 -10.20 5.68 -4.80
N ARG A 164 -10.94 4.76 -5.44
CA ARG A 164 -11.63 5.08 -6.69
C ARG A 164 -13.11 5.33 -6.44
N VAL A 165 -13.58 6.45 -6.96
CA VAL A 165 -14.99 6.83 -6.91
C VAL A 165 -15.57 6.91 -8.33
N PRO A 166 -16.88 6.66 -8.53
CA PRO A 166 -17.52 6.92 -9.81
C PRO A 166 -17.30 8.38 -10.25
N MET A 167 -17.03 8.61 -11.53
CA MET A 167 -16.83 9.95 -12.08
C MET A 167 -18.16 10.72 -12.10
N ASP A 168 -19.27 10.04 -12.34
CA ASP A 168 -20.62 10.56 -12.13
C ASP A 168 -21.22 9.91 -10.89
N GLU A 169 -21.51 10.71 -9.86
CA GLU A 169 -22.10 10.25 -8.61
C GLU A 169 -23.50 9.62 -8.79
N LYS A 170 -24.20 9.96 -9.88
CA LYS A 170 -25.54 9.45 -10.20
C LYS A 170 -25.50 8.12 -10.98
N ASP A 171 -24.38 7.79 -11.59
CA ASP A 171 -24.17 6.56 -12.33
C ASP A 171 -23.05 5.69 -11.69
N ALA A 172 -23.46 4.69 -10.93
CA ALA A 172 -22.54 3.75 -10.29
C ALA A 172 -21.67 2.95 -11.31
N ASN A 173 -22.09 2.88 -12.58
CA ASN A 173 -21.37 2.24 -13.66
C ASN A 173 -20.42 3.18 -14.42
N SER A 174 -20.43 4.48 -14.08
CA SER A 174 -19.50 5.43 -14.68
C SER A 174 -18.04 5.04 -14.40
N PRO A 175 -17.09 5.45 -15.26
CA PRO A 175 -15.66 5.20 -15.04
C PRO A 175 -15.24 5.66 -13.65
N LYS A 176 -14.42 4.85 -12.96
CA LYS A 176 -13.95 5.17 -11.61
C LYS A 176 -12.63 5.93 -11.67
N ILE A 177 -12.62 7.11 -11.08
CA ILE A 177 -11.46 8.01 -11.00
C ILE A 177 -10.81 7.96 -9.61
N PRO A 178 -9.48 8.16 -9.49
CA PRO A 178 -8.80 8.14 -8.21
C PRO A 178 -9.01 9.44 -7.42
N VAL A 179 -9.28 9.30 -6.14
CA VAL A 179 -9.25 10.39 -5.16
C VAL A 179 -8.12 10.12 -4.18
N VAL A 180 -7.27 11.11 -3.93
CA VAL A 180 -6.10 10.99 -3.07
C VAL A 180 -6.38 11.63 -1.71
N ASP A 181 -6.27 10.83 -0.64
CA ASP A 181 -6.21 11.36 0.71
C ASP A 181 -4.79 11.84 1.01
N LYS A 182 -4.62 13.17 1.02
CA LYS A 182 -3.33 13.83 1.27
C LYS A 182 -2.87 13.71 2.73
N THR A 183 -3.75 13.36 3.65
CA THR A 183 -3.42 13.18 5.07
C THR A 183 -2.74 11.84 5.34
N ILE A 184 -3.00 10.85 4.49
CA ILE A 184 -2.44 9.49 4.57
C ILE A 184 -1.24 9.33 3.60
N CYS A 185 -1.23 10.06 2.48
CA CYS A 185 -0.24 9.91 1.42
C CYS A 185 1.18 10.22 1.91
N ILE A 186 2.06 9.21 1.91
CA ILE A 186 3.47 9.33 2.32
C ILE A 186 4.40 9.82 1.20
N GLY A 187 3.94 9.96 -0.04
CA GLY A 187 4.75 10.43 -1.16
C GLY A 187 5.74 9.40 -1.73
N CYS A 188 5.48 8.11 -1.58
CA CYS A 188 6.41 7.03 -1.95
C CYS A 188 6.63 6.83 -3.45
N GLY A 189 5.77 7.38 -4.32
CA GLY A 189 5.87 7.31 -5.78
C GLY A 189 5.33 6.05 -6.43
N ALA A 190 4.74 5.10 -5.69
CA ALA A 190 4.19 3.87 -6.28
C ALA A 190 3.11 4.16 -7.33
N CYS A 191 2.21 5.09 -7.05
CA CYS A 191 1.14 5.50 -7.96
C CYS A 191 1.65 6.22 -9.21
N GLU A 192 2.78 6.93 -9.12
CA GLU A 192 3.44 7.59 -10.25
C GLU A 192 4.14 6.54 -11.13
N HIS A 193 4.99 5.70 -10.51
CA HIS A 193 5.78 4.69 -11.21
C HIS A 193 4.92 3.67 -11.96
N LEU A 194 3.86 3.18 -11.32
CA LEU A 194 3.00 2.11 -11.86
C LEU A 194 1.80 2.65 -12.68
N CYS A 195 1.71 3.95 -12.87
CA CYS A 195 0.72 4.55 -13.75
C CYS A 195 0.96 4.14 -15.20
N PRO A 196 -0.02 3.58 -15.92
CA PRO A 196 0.16 3.17 -17.32
C PRO A 196 0.13 4.32 -18.32
N ALA A 197 -0.33 5.52 -17.93
CA ALA A 197 -0.39 6.68 -18.82
C ALA A 197 1.02 7.11 -19.29
N ARG A 198 1.15 7.42 -20.58
CA ARG A 198 2.40 7.80 -21.26
C ARG A 198 2.16 9.02 -22.18
N PRO A 199 3.17 9.90 -22.45
CA PRO A 199 4.56 9.82 -21.93
C PRO A 199 4.70 10.18 -20.46
N LEU A 200 3.77 10.94 -19.89
CA LEU A 200 3.75 11.34 -18.48
C LEU A 200 2.66 10.59 -17.71
N PRO A 201 2.95 10.18 -16.47
CA PRO A 201 1.96 9.53 -15.64
C PRO A 201 0.81 10.48 -15.27
N ALA A 202 -0.40 9.93 -15.13
CA ALA A 202 -1.56 10.69 -14.63
C ALA A 202 -1.51 10.92 -13.11
N MET A 203 -0.69 10.16 -12.40
CA MET A 203 -0.39 10.39 -10.99
C MET A 203 1.04 10.89 -10.88
N THR A 204 1.26 12.05 -10.26
CA THR A 204 2.59 12.59 -9.98
C THR A 204 2.74 12.86 -8.49
N VAL A 205 3.96 12.80 -7.98
CA VAL A 205 4.25 13.15 -6.57
C VAL A 205 5.05 14.45 -6.55
N GLU A 206 4.57 15.40 -5.77
CA GLU A 206 5.27 16.67 -5.48
C GLU A 206 5.94 16.59 -4.12
N GLY A 207 7.19 17.05 -4.00
CA GLY A 207 7.93 17.04 -2.75
C GLY A 207 7.38 18.02 -1.71
N LEU A 208 7.66 17.77 -0.45
CA LEU A 208 7.36 18.70 0.65
C LEU A 208 8.64 19.46 1.07
N GLU A 209 8.53 20.78 1.26
CA GLU A 209 9.62 21.61 1.81
C GLU A 209 10.05 21.14 3.21
N LEU A 210 9.09 20.77 4.04
CA LEU A 210 9.26 20.10 5.32
C LEU A 210 8.52 18.78 5.31
N HIS A 211 9.21 17.71 5.70
CA HIS A 211 8.54 16.43 5.91
C HIS A 211 7.55 16.56 7.07
N ARG A 212 6.37 15.99 6.91
CA ARG A 212 5.40 15.88 8.00
C ARG A 212 5.60 14.54 8.65
N GLU A 213 5.81 14.51 9.95
CA GLU A 213 5.79 13.29 10.74
C GLU A 213 4.38 13.21 11.36
N VAL A 214 3.57 12.30 10.84
CA VAL A 214 2.28 12.00 11.45
C VAL A 214 2.56 11.02 12.58
N ARG A 215 2.04 11.32 13.77
CA ARG A 215 2.17 10.40 14.91
C ARG A 215 1.63 9.03 14.48
N PRO A 216 2.37 7.92 14.69
CA PRO A 216 1.79 6.60 14.46
C PRO A 216 0.50 6.53 15.24
N MET A 217 -0.56 6.07 14.60
CA MET A 217 -1.82 5.85 15.30
C MET A 217 -1.54 4.93 16.48
N SER A 218 -2.02 5.30 17.66
CA SER A 218 -1.91 4.41 18.82
C SER A 218 -2.73 3.13 18.53
N GLU A 219 -2.42 2.03 19.21
CA GLU A 219 -3.22 0.80 19.09
C GLU A 219 -4.72 1.07 19.31
N THR A 220 -5.03 2.02 20.21
CA THR A 220 -6.40 2.46 20.50
C THR A 220 -7.03 3.20 19.33
N ASP A 221 -6.27 4.07 18.63
CA ASP A 221 -6.78 4.82 17.47
C ASP A 221 -7.05 3.89 16.28
N VAL A 222 -6.14 2.95 16.01
CA VAL A 222 -6.33 1.94 14.94
C VAL A 222 -7.51 1.03 15.25
N LEU A 223 -7.70 0.63 16.51
CA LEU A 223 -8.87 -0.14 16.91
C LEU A 223 -10.14 0.68 16.71
N ALA A 224 -10.14 1.95 17.14
CA ALA A 224 -11.30 2.83 16.98
C ALA A 224 -11.67 3.01 15.50
N GLU A 225 -10.68 3.15 14.61
CA GLU A 225 -10.90 3.21 13.17
C GLU A 225 -11.47 1.89 12.61
N ALA A 226 -10.90 0.75 12.98
CA ALA A 226 -11.40 -0.57 12.56
C ALA A 226 -12.85 -0.81 13.03
N VAL A 227 -13.15 -0.44 14.27
CA VAL A 227 -14.51 -0.50 14.85
C VAL A 227 -15.46 0.44 14.10
N SER A 228 -15.03 1.67 13.76
CA SER A 228 -15.85 2.63 13.00
C SER A 228 -16.22 2.07 11.62
N LEU A 229 -15.26 1.49 10.89
CA LEU A 229 -15.51 0.85 9.59
C LEU A 229 -16.58 -0.24 9.66
N ILE A 230 -16.58 -1.03 10.74
CA ILE A 230 -17.55 -2.11 10.93
C ILE A 230 -18.92 -1.52 11.33
N ARG A 231 -18.96 -0.52 12.23
CA ARG A 231 -20.21 0.13 12.66
C ARG A 231 -20.93 0.86 11.52
N GLU A 232 -20.15 1.48 10.62
CA GLU A 232 -20.67 2.14 9.41
C GLU A 232 -21.11 1.15 8.32
N GLY A 233 -20.94 -0.16 8.54
CA GLY A 233 -21.30 -1.20 7.57
C GLY A 233 -20.34 -1.31 6.37
N ARG A 234 -19.23 -0.59 6.40
CA ARG A 234 -18.19 -0.59 5.36
C ARG A 234 -17.29 -1.83 5.40
N ALA A 235 -17.22 -2.48 6.56
CA ALA A 235 -16.48 -3.72 6.77
C ALA A 235 -17.32 -4.74 7.56
N GLY A 236 -17.07 -6.03 7.31
CA GLY A 236 -17.55 -7.15 8.12
C GLY A 236 -16.50 -7.66 9.07
N ALA A 237 -15.23 -7.64 8.61
CA ALA A 237 -14.05 -7.95 9.41
C ALA A 237 -12.85 -7.11 8.94
N VAL A 238 -11.94 -6.81 9.85
CA VAL A 238 -10.74 -5.99 9.60
C VAL A 238 -9.52 -6.69 10.21
N LEU A 239 -8.40 -6.72 9.49
CA LEU A 239 -7.12 -7.16 10.02
C LEU A 239 -6.21 -5.96 10.27
N VAL A 240 -5.65 -5.89 11.47
CA VAL A 240 -4.67 -4.88 11.86
C VAL A 240 -3.32 -5.57 12.13
N LYS A 241 -2.23 -5.03 11.62
CA LYS A 241 -0.87 -5.53 11.85
C LYS A 241 0.08 -4.36 12.00
N GLU A 242 0.93 -4.40 13.03
CA GLU A 242 1.91 -3.32 13.29
C GLU A 242 1.28 -1.91 13.34
N GLY A 243 0.09 -1.77 13.93
CA GLY A 243 -0.59 -0.49 14.04
C GLY A 243 -1.18 0.06 12.73
N VAL A 244 -1.38 -0.79 11.72
CA VAL A 244 -1.96 -0.41 10.42
C VAL A 244 -3.06 -1.41 10.03
N ILE A 245 -4.16 -0.91 9.46
CA ILE A 245 -5.18 -1.76 8.85
C ILE A 245 -4.60 -2.35 7.56
N VAL A 246 -4.42 -3.67 7.52
CA VAL A 246 -3.78 -4.40 6.40
C VAL A 246 -4.78 -5.13 5.51
N ALA A 247 -5.99 -5.39 6.00
CA ALA A 247 -7.08 -5.96 5.21
C ALA A 247 -8.44 -5.53 5.73
N ILE A 248 -9.35 -5.27 4.82
CA ILE A 248 -10.76 -4.96 5.08
C ILE A 248 -11.59 -5.91 4.23
N GLU A 249 -12.47 -6.66 4.86
CA GLU A 249 -13.42 -7.50 4.15
C GLU A 249 -14.80 -6.86 4.20
N PRO A 250 -15.52 -6.77 3.07
CA PRO A 250 -16.86 -6.19 3.02
C PRO A 250 -17.83 -6.85 4.01
N ASN A 251 -18.86 -6.11 4.41
CA ASN A 251 -19.88 -6.64 5.28
C ASN A 251 -20.60 -7.83 4.64
N GLY A 252 -20.83 -8.87 5.41
CA GLY A 252 -21.44 -10.11 4.95
C GLY A 252 -22.13 -10.88 6.07
N PRO A 253 -22.92 -11.93 5.73
CA PRO A 253 -23.66 -12.69 6.73
C PRO A 253 -22.76 -13.62 7.56
N GLY A 254 -22.92 -13.58 8.88
CA GLY A 254 -22.23 -14.46 9.83
C GLY A 254 -20.70 -14.38 9.71
N VAL A 255 -20.02 -15.51 9.72
CA VAL A 255 -18.56 -15.59 9.67
C VAL A 255 -17.96 -15.52 8.24
N LYS A 256 -18.76 -15.26 7.20
CA LYS A 256 -18.28 -15.21 5.82
C LYS A 256 -17.13 -14.20 5.60
N PRO A 257 -17.18 -12.96 6.12
CA PRO A 257 -16.08 -12.02 5.98
C PRO A 257 -14.78 -12.57 6.56
N LEU A 258 -14.84 -13.15 7.75
CA LEU A 258 -13.65 -13.71 8.41
C LEU A 258 -13.11 -14.95 7.69
N LEU A 259 -13.99 -15.82 7.17
CA LEU A 259 -13.59 -16.96 6.33
C LEU A 259 -12.95 -16.51 5.02
N SER A 260 -13.45 -15.44 4.39
CA SER A 260 -12.83 -14.88 3.18
C SER A 260 -11.41 -14.42 3.45
N LEU A 261 -11.16 -13.74 4.56
CA LEU A 261 -9.82 -13.35 4.98
C LEU A 261 -8.92 -14.56 5.25
N HIS A 262 -9.44 -15.56 5.95
CA HIS A 262 -8.72 -16.79 6.24
C HIS A 262 -8.31 -17.54 4.96
N ASP A 263 -9.19 -17.64 3.97
CA ASP A 263 -8.97 -18.43 2.77
C ASP A 263 -8.11 -17.70 1.72
N ASN A 264 -8.30 -16.38 1.58
CA ASN A 264 -7.66 -15.59 0.53
C ASN A 264 -6.42 -14.81 1.00
N ARG A 265 -6.25 -14.59 2.31
CA ARG A 265 -5.17 -13.78 2.89
C ARG A 265 -4.55 -14.43 4.14
N PRO A 266 -4.18 -15.73 4.11
CA PRO A 266 -3.64 -16.44 5.27
C PRO A 266 -2.32 -15.84 5.76
N ASP A 267 -1.47 -15.36 4.85
CA ASP A 267 -0.21 -14.68 5.13
C ASP A 267 -0.39 -13.37 5.93
N VAL A 268 -1.45 -12.63 5.62
CA VAL A 268 -1.80 -11.38 6.31
C VAL A 268 -2.44 -11.64 7.65
N MET A 269 -3.30 -12.67 7.75
CA MET A 269 -4.02 -13.02 8.97
C MET A 269 -3.09 -13.53 10.07
N LYS A 270 -2.04 -14.26 9.70
CA LYS A 270 -1.04 -14.77 10.65
C LYS A 270 -0.34 -13.62 11.37
N GLY A 271 -0.46 -13.60 12.70
CA GLY A 271 0.09 -12.55 13.55
C GLY A 271 -0.67 -11.22 13.52
N ALA A 272 -1.83 -11.15 12.84
CA ALA A 272 -2.66 -9.95 12.81
C ALA A 272 -3.60 -9.87 14.03
N TRP A 273 -4.06 -8.69 14.30
CA TRP A 273 -5.18 -8.42 15.19
C TRP A 273 -6.47 -8.45 14.37
N VAL A 274 -7.35 -9.40 14.66
CA VAL A 274 -8.66 -9.55 14.02
C VAL A 274 -9.68 -8.69 14.74
N VAL A 275 -10.38 -7.82 14.00
CA VAL A 275 -11.53 -7.04 14.47
C VAL A 275 -12.75 -7.51 13.69
N ASP A 276 -13.78 -8.01 14.40
CA ASP A 276 -14.98 -8.57 13.78
C ASP A 276 -16.24 -8.02 14.44
N LYS A 277 -17.32 -7.97 13.69
CA LYS A 277 -18.62 -7.51 14.17
C LYS A 277 -19.19 -8.38 15.29
N VAL A 278 -19.11 -9.72 15.15
CA VAL A 278 -19.66 -10.69 16.08
C VAL A 278 -18.73 -11.87 16.26
N VAL A 279 -18.11 -11.95 17.42
CA VAL A 279 -17.18 -13.02 17.77
C VAL A 279 -17.88 -14.04 18.66
N GLY A 280 -18.39 -15.07 18.04
CA GLY A 280 -18.78 -16.30 18.72
C GLY A 280 -17.64 -17.33 18.69
N ARG A 281 -17.85 -18.51 19.26
CA ARG A 281 -16.87 -19.59 19.30
C ARG A 281 -16.44 -20.04 17.87
N ALA A 282 -17.36 -19.98 16.90
CA ALA A 282 -17.07 -20.26 15.50
C ALA A 282 -16.11 -19.22 14.88
N ALA A 283 -16.34 -17.93 15.09
CA ALA A 283 -15.44 -16.88 14.63
C ALA A 283 -14.06 -16.95 15.33
N ALA A 284 -14.05 -17.21 16.64
CA ALA A 284 -12.83 -17.44 17.42
C ALA A 284 -11.99 -18.59 16.84
N ALA A 285 -12.63 -19.70 16.47
CA ALA A 285 -11.93 -20.85 15.87
C ALA A 285 -11.29 -20.49 14.52
N ILE A 286 -11.95 -19.70 13.67
CA ILE A 286 -11.40 -19.24 12.39
C ILE A 286 -10.19 -18.32 12.63
N ALA A 287 -10.28 -17.40 13.59
CA ALA A 287 -9.19 -16.50 13.94
C ALA A 287 -7.97 -17.26 14.48
N LEU A 288 -8.18 -18.26 15.33
CA LEU A 288 -7.12 -19.13 15.88
C LEU A 288 -6.46 -19.98 14.81
N ASP A 289 -7.23 -20.62 13.93
CA ASP A 289 -6.70 -21.44 12.84
C ASP A 289 -5.89 -20.58 11.84
N GLY A 290 -6.32 -19.34 11.60
CA GLY A 290 -5.57 -18.36 10.81
C GLY A 290 -4.36 -17.74 11.51
N GLY A 291 -4.07 -18.11 12.77
CA GLY A 291 -2.91 -17.64 13.52
C GLY A 291 -3.01 -16.18 13.97
N ALA A 292 -4.20 -15.68 14.25
CA ALA A 292 -4.41 -14.32 14.77
C ALA A 292 -3.66 -14.12 16.10
N ALA A 293 -2.95 -12.98 16.24
CA ALA A 293 -2.25 -12.63 17.45
C ALA A 293 -3.16 -12.02 18.53
N ARG A 294 -4.29 -11.42 18.11
CA ARG A 294 -5.25 -10.75 18.99
C ARG A 294 -6.63 -10.75 18.34
N VAL A 295 -7.70 -10.75 19.14
CA VAL A 295 -9.08 -10.68 18.62
C VAL A 295 -9.87 -9.61 19.37
N HIS A 296 -10.58 -8.76 18.63
CA HIS A 296 -11.57 -7.81 19.16
C HIS A 296 -12.91 -8.03 18.49
N GLY A 297 -13.97 -8.11 19.29
CA GLY A 297 -15.35 -8.19 18.80
C GLY A 297 -16.17 -6.98 19.18
N LEU A 298 -16.96 -6.39 18.27
CA LEU A 298 -17.96 -5.42 18.68
C LEU A 298 -18.96 -6.08 19.63
N LEU A 299 -19.31 -7.33 19.34
CA LEU A 299 -20.07 -8.22 20.21
C LEU A 299 -19.30 -9.53 20.36
N MET A 300 -19.10 -10.00 21.60
CA MET A 300 -18.39 -11.25 21.84
C MET A 300 -19.14 -12.12 22.86
N SER A 301 -19.19 -13.44 22.60
CA SER A 301 -19.75 -14.37 23.58
C SER A 301 -18.75 -14.74 24.66
N GLU A 302 -19.26 -15.04 25.89
CA GLU A 302 -18.43 -15.53 27.00
C GLU A 302 -17.69 -16.81 26.63
N SER A 303 -18.33 -17.71 25.89
CA SER A 303 -17.72 -18.94 25.41
C SER A 303 -16.57 -18.71 24.40
N ALA A 304 -16.68 -17.70 23.52
CA ALA A 304 -15.63 -17.32 22.61
C ALA A 304 -14.43 -16.70 23.35
N LYS A 305 -14.71 -15.80 24.31
CA LYS A 305 -13.69 -15.21 25.17
C LYS A 305 -12.90 -16.27 25.94
N ALA A 306 -13.62 -17.17 26.61
CA ALA A 306 -12.98 -18.26 27.36
C ALA A 306 -12.08 -19.11 26.45
N PHE A 307 -12.56 -19.48 25.27
CA PHE A 307 -11.82 -20.26 24.31
C PHE A 307 -10.56 -19.54 23.80
N LEU A 308 -10.64 -18.26 23.45
CA LEU A 308 -9.48 -17.45 23.00
C LEU A 308 -8.43 -17.31 24.12
N VAL A 309 -8.87 -17.06 25.36
CA VAL A 309 -7.97 -16.94 26.52
C VAL A 309 -7.27 -18.27 26.83
N GLU A 310 -7.97 -19.39 26.76
CA GLU A 310 -7.41 -20.74 26.92
C GLU A 310 -6.32 -21.05 25.88
N GLN A 311 -6.51 -20.55 24.65
CA GLN A 311 -5.51 -20.68 23.58
C GLN A 311 -4.41 -19.60 23.63
N GLY A 312 -4.38 -18.78 24.68
CA GLY A 312 -3.36 -17.74 24.90
C GLY A 312 -3.47 -16.52 23.99
N VAL A 313 -4.62 -16.29 23.33
CA VAL A 313 -4.84 -15.14 22.44
C VAL A 313 -5.50 -14.00 23.22
N PRO A 314 -4.83 -12.84 23.37
CA PRO A 314 -5.40 -11.66 23.97
C PRO A 314 -6.67 -11.23 23.24
N THR A 315 -7.74 -10.91 24.02
CA THR A 315 -9.03 -10.60 23.44
C THR A 315 -9.72 -9.44 24.17
N SER A 316 -10.50 -8.66 23.45
CA SER A 316 -11.33 -7.56 23.97
C SER A 316 -12.65 -7.48 23.22
N ALA A 317 -13.64 -6.82 23.81
CA ALA A 317 -14.93 -6.61 23.17
C ALA A 317 -15.55 -5.29 23.63
N ASP A 318 -16.39 -4.67 22.76
CA ASP A 318 -17.21 -3.52 23.12
C ASP A 318 -18.39 -4.00 24.00
N GLU A 319 -19.02 -5.13 23.64
CA GLU A 319 -20.15 -5.72 24.35
C GLU A 319 -19.93 -7.23 24.54
N MET A 320 -20.22 -7.70 25.75
CA MET A 320 -20.18 -9.13 26.09
C MET A 320 -21.60 -9.69 26.22
N VAL A 321 -21.81 -10.88 25.64
CA VAL A 321 -23.09 -11.61 25.74
C VAL A 321 -22.86 -13.06 26.19
N PRO A 322 -23.79 -13.69 26.87
CA PRO A 322 -23.67 -15.09 27.31
C PRO A 322 -23.46 -16.03 26.12
N GLN A 323 -24.17 -15.83 25.01
CA GLN A 323 -24.11 -16.65 23.80
C GLN A 323 -24.57 -15.89 22.56
N ILE A 324 -24.12 -16.30 21.38
CA ILE A 324 -24.61 -15.75 20.12
C ILE A 324 -25.88 -16.47 19.70
N LEU A 325 -26.98 -15.71 19.59
CA LEU A 325 -28.28 -16.20 19.16
C LEU A 325 -28.43 -16.18 17.65
N ASN A 326 -29.37 -16.96 17.13
CA ASN A 326 -29.82 -16.90 15.76
C ASN A 326 -30.58 -15.59 15.45
N ARG A 327 -30.92 -15.34 14.18
CA ARG A 327 -31.63 -14.11 13.77
C ARG A 327 -33.01 -13.97 14.39
N ALA A 328 -33.71 -15.07 14.66
CA ALA A 328 -35.02 -15.09 15.29
C ALA A 328 -34.95 -14.90 16.81
N ARG A 329 -33.75 -14.98 17.42
CA ARG A 329 -33.46 -14.90 18.85
C ARG A 329 -34.18 -15.99 19.70
N ASP A 330 -34.60 -17.09 19.06
CA ASP A 330 -35.28 -18.22 19.68
C ASP A 330 -34.36 -19.43 19.94
N GLY A 331 -33.11 -19.33 19.56
CA GLY A 331 -32.12 -20.39 19.76
C GLY A 331 -30.67 -19.96 19.48
N LEU A 332 -29.77 -20.90 19.68
CA LEU A 332 -28.34 -20.69 19.44
C LEU A 332 -28.07 -20.45 17.96
N CYS A 333 -27.06 -19.63 17.67
CA CYS A 333 -26.57 -19.46 16.28
C CYS A 333 -26.19 -20.83 15.67
N PRO A 334 -26.64 -21.16 14.45
CA PRO A 334 -26.36 -22.45 13.83
C PRO A 334 -24.88 -22.79 13.70
N LEU A 335 -24.00 -21.79 13.64
CA LEU A 335 -22.55 -21.98 13.59
C LEU A 335 -21.96 -22.27 14.98
N GLU A 336 -22.50 -21.63 16.01
CA GLU A 336 -22.14 -21.94 17.40
C GLU A 336 -22.55 -23.37 17.78
N ASP A 337 -23.74 -23.80 17.36
CA ASP A 337 -24.21 -25.16 17.55
C ASP A 337 -23.31 -26.19 16.85
N ALA A 338 -22.83 -25.87 15.65
CA ALA A 338 -21.95 -26.75 14.87
C ALA A 338 -20.57 -26.99 15.49
N VAL A 339 -20.11 -26.10 16.37
CA VAL A 339 -18.80 -26.20 17.05
C VAL A 339 -18.91 -26.53 18.54
N LYS A 340 -20.11 -26.80 19.03
CA LYS A 340 -20.36 -27.13 20.42
C LYS A 340 -19.58 -28.39 20.83
N GLY A 341 -18.84 -28.30 21.95
CA GLY A 341 -18.05 -29.42 22.48
C GLY A 341 -16.78 -29.73 21.68
N GLN A 342 -16.34 -28.84 20.81
CA GLN A 342 -15.08 -28.96 20.09
C GLN A 342 -14.08 -27.89 20.55
N ASP A 343 -12.80 -28.28 20.74
CA ASP A 343 -11.73 -27.40 21.24
C ASP A 343 -10.53 -27.31 20.28
N VAL A 344 -10.57 -28.02 19.14
CA VAL A 344 -9.51 -28.00 18.13
C VAL A 344 -9.93 -27.12 16.97
N PRO A 345 -9.27 -25.94 16.73
CA PRO A 345 -9.67 -24.96 15.72
C PRO A 345 -9.84 -25.54 14.30
N GLU A 346 -8.92 -26.39 13.85
CA GLU A 346 -8.97 -27.04 12.53
C GLU A 346 -10.21 -27.95 12.36
N LYS A 347 -10.58 -28.72 13.40
CA LYS A 347 -11.79 -29.57 13.37
C LYS A 347 -13.05 -28.71 13.35
N MET A 348 -13.08 -27.65 14.17
CA MET A 348 -14.17 -26.66 14.20
C MET A 348 -14.37 -26.00 12.84
N LEU A 349 -13.29 -25.61 12.16
CA LEU A 349 -13.35 -25.02 10.83
C LEU A 349 -14.00 -25.97 9.81
N LYS A 350 -13.68 -27.27 9.85
CA LYS A 350 -14.33 -28.28 9.00
C LYS A 350 -15.86 -28.36 9.29
N SER A 351 -16.26 -28.31 10.55
CA SER A 351 -17.66 -28.32 10.98
C SER A 351 -18.40 -27.05 10.54
N ILE A 352 -17.76 -25.87 10.69
CA ILE A 352 -18.30 -24.58 10.23
C ILE A 352 -18.55 -24.61 8.72
N ARG A 353 -17.58 -25.04 7.92
CA ARG A 353 -17.70 -25.11 6.45
C ARG A 353 -18.80 -26.08 6.03
N ALA A 354 -18.92 -27.22 6.70
CA ALA A 354 -20.00 -28.19 6.45
C ALA A 354 -21.38 -27.59 6.77
N ARG A 355 -21.49 -26.85 7.90
CA ARG A 355 -22.76 -26.20 8.28
C ARG A 355 -23.15 -25.09 7.31
N ILE A 356 -22.20 -24.26 6.87
CA ILE A 356 -22.44 -23.19 5.88
C ILE A 356 -22.99 -23.81 4.57
N ARG A 357 -22.38 -24.88 4.07
CA ARG A 357 -22.87 -25.58 2.86
C ARG A 357 -24.31 -26.03 3.01
N LYS A 358 -24.69 -26.60 4.18
CA LYS A 358 -26.08 -27.02 4.46
C LYS A 358 -27.05 -25.83 4.55
N LEU A 359 -26.59 -24.67 5.03
CA LEU A 359 -27.43 -23.48 5.11
C LEU A 359 -27.63 -22.79 3.75
N MET A 360 -26.70 -22.96 2.82
CA MET A 360 -26.80 -22.42 1.46
C MET A 360 -27.57 -23.32 0.49
N ALA A 361 -27.76 -24.59 0.83
CA ALA A 361 -28.53 -25.57 0.02
C ALA A 361 -30.04 -25.56 0.32
N LYS A 362 -30.46 -24.76 1.31
CA LYS A 362 -31.90 -24.47 1.62
C LYS A 362 -32.29 -23.11 1.06
#